data_e88d6e3339e60fb1be3074149cc55b44
#
_entry.id   e88d6e3339e60fb1be3074149cc55b44
#
_cell.length_a   1.000
_cell.length_b   1.000
_cell.length_c   1.000
_cell.angle_alpha   90.00
_cell.angle_beta   90.00
_cell.angle_gamma   90.00
#
_symmetry.space_group_name_H-M   'P 1'
#
loop_
_entity.id
_entity.type
_entity.pdbx_description
1 polymer ?
#
loop_
_entity_poly.entity_id
_entity_poly.type
_entity_poly.pdbx_seq_one_letter_code
_entity_poly.pdbx_strand_id
1 'polypeptide(L)'
;MKLLLSALFGLSLAIFNATLVSAQDSANLPAPLGTRVTDFTANDVATNQPWSLQQHARDAKATVVFFLGTECPVNNAYAPRLTDLANKYKKQGVVFVGINSNEQDDAAAIARHAKEFKIDFPILKDTDQKLAEKFSVQRLPEAFVLDGQRFVRYRGRIDDQFTPQVKREKANTRDLLDALDAVLAGEAVKNPYTAVAGCLIGRSKSPITLQDGTPITYTKHVAPIIQKYCQTCHRAGEVGPFKLMNYKDAAAWADNIREVVTEGRMPPWHADPAVGHWANDRRMTDADKKTLIAWIDQGCNKGDPADEPAPKQYVTGWAIGQPDMVLSMSKKVKIPASAGPLGMPYQYIQVGDVFEEDMWVEAAEARPGNRELVHHIIAYIMPPKDYRDPEELSPEQIQRLRRQFGQPSNPGGQNQNNGEASRRSAPPGGWVNLARAFLPNTNAPMQQRRPTLDGIGQGMLVAYAPGDQPMVLPPGAAKKIPKGSTIVLQMHYTPNGKAGEDISSIGLRFAKETPKYEVRTRAVANPRFEI
;
A
#
# COMPACT_ATOMS: atom_id res chain seq x y z
N MET A 1 -10.98 -88.47 38.08
CA MET A 1 -9.94 -88.42 37.05
C MET A 1 -10.34 -87.39 36.03
N LYS A 2 -9.65 -86.27 36.09
CA LYS A 2 -9.34 -85.27 35.08
C LYS A 2 -10.32 -85.00 33.91
N LEU A 3 -10.89 -83.83 33.70
CA LEU A 3 -10.29 -82.84 32.83
C LEU A 3 -11.20 -81.55 32.82
N LEU A 4 -10.51 -80.42 32.91
CA LEU A 4 -10.97 -79.05 32.77
C LEU A 4 -11.50 -78.75 31.35
N LEU A 5 -12.52 -77.91 31.24
CA LEU A 5 -12.74 -77.12 30.04
C LEU A 5 -13.02 -75.62 30.42
N SER A 6 -12.07 -74.81 30.10
CA SER A 6 -12.11 -73.32 30.25
C SER A 6 -12.90 -72.72 29.10
N ALA A 7 -13.89 -71.94 29.40
CA ALA A 7 -14.53 -71.05 28.42
C ALA A 7 -13.81 -69.68 28.38
N LEU A 8 -13.22 -69.33 27.24
CA LEU A 8 -12.62 -68.04 26.93
C LEU A 8 -13.74 -67.06 26.49
N PHE A 9 -13.98 -66.07 27.31
CA PHE A 9 -14.74 -64.89 26.93
C PHE A 9 -13.79 -63.91 26.18
N GLY A 10 -14.03 -63.75 24.88
CA GLY A 10 -13.30 -62.77 24.06
C GLY A 10 -13.85 -61.38 24.29
N LEU A 11 -13.08 -60.55 25.03
CA LEU A 11 -13.34 -59.14 25.20
C LEU A 11 -12.60 -58.37 24.10
N SER A 12 -13.33 -57.89 23.07
CA SER A 12 -12.77 -57.04 22.02
C SER A 12 -12.52 -55.65 22.60
N LEU A 13 -11.27 -55.36 22.92
CA LEU A 13 -10.80 -54.03 23.31
C LEU A 13 -10.62 -53.19 22.04
N ALA A 14 -11.59 -52.30 21.73
CA ALA A 14 -11.40 -51.26 20.73
C ALA A 14 -10.38 -50.25 21.26
N ILE A 15 -9.16 -50.32 20.75
CA ILE A 15 -8.10 -49.37 21.06
C ILE A 15 -8.46 -48.07 20.32
N PHE A 16 -8.97 -47.08 21.05
CA PHE A 16 -9.06 -45.72 20.63
C PHE A 16 -7.63 -45.16 20.56
N ASN A 17 -7.05 -45.10 19.37
CA ASN A 17 -5.81 -44.35 19.13
C ASN A 17 -6.12 -42.86 19.22
N ALA A 18 -6.22 -42.33 20.43
CA ALA A 18 -6.03 -40.91 20.68
C ALA A 18 -4.56 -40.60 20.44
N THR A 19 -4.22 -40.05 19.29
CA THR A 19 -2.92 -39.40 19.07
C THR A 19 -2.77 -38.31 20.10
N LEU A 20 -2.06 -38.61 21.19
CA LEU A 20 -1.56 -37.60 22.12
C LEU A 20 -0.62 -36.71 21.34
N VAL A 21 -1.11 -35.51 20.95
CA VAL A 21 -0.23 -34.40 20.56
C VAL A 21 0.65 -34.16 21.76
N SER A 22 1.95 -34.37 21.59
CA SER A 22 2.96 -34.25 22.62
C SER A 22 2.86 -32.89 23.30
N ALA A 23 2.82 -32.88 24.62
CA ALA A 23 2.79 -31.65 25.43
C ALA A 23 3.98 -30.71 25.17
N GLN A 24 5.02 -31.17 24.49
CA GLN A 24 6.18 -30.36 24.09
C GLN A 24 5.93 -29.46 22.91
N ASP A 25 4.97 -29.77 21.98
CA ASP A 25 4.65 -28.91 20.85
C ASP A 25 3.75 -27.71 21.25
N SER A 26 3.04 -27.81 22.38
CA SER A 26 2.17 -26.73 22.85
C SER A 26 2.92 -25.58 23.53
N ALA A 27 4.14 -25.79 23.96
CA ALA A 27 4.93 -24.79 24.70
C ALA A 27 5.48 -23.64 23.81
N ASN A 28 5.49 -23.80 22.49
CA ASN A 28 6.03 -22.82 21.52
C ASN A 28 4.98 -22.15 20.64
N LEU A 29 3.69 -22.39 20.87
CA LEU A 29 2.63 -21.71 20.10
C LEU A 29 2.44 -20.29 20.60
N PRO A 30 2.32 -19.28 19.70
CA PRO A 30 2.07 -17.93 20.12
C PRO A 30 0.69 -17.79 20.80
N ALA A 31 0.68 -17.14 21.96
CA ALA A 31 -0.56 -16.91 22.70
C ALA A 31 -1.61 -16.17 21.83
N PRO A 32 -2.91 -16.48 21.93
CA PRO A 32 -3.55 -17.45 22.85
C PRO A 32 -3.89 -18.82 22.22
N LEU A 33 -3.12 -19.32 21.24
CA LEU A 33 -3.38 -20.60 20.58
C LEU A 33 -3.53 -21.75 21.59
N GLY A 34 -4.52 -22.61 21.37
CA GLY A 34 -4.81 -23.74 22.23
C GLY A 34 -5.45 -23.37 23.58
N THR A 35 -5.65 -22.09 23.88
CA THR A 35 -6.28 -21.63 25.12
C THR A 35 -7.77 -21.37 24.91
N ARG A 36 -8.54 -21.49 25.98
CA ARG A 36 -9.97 -21.17 25.98
C ARG A 36 -10.15 -19.68 26.26
N VAL A 37 -10.85 -18.99 25.36
CA VAL A 37 -11.19 -17.57 25.53
C VAL A 37 -12.29 -17.44 26.58
N THR A 38 -12.03 -16.72 27.67
CA THR A 38 -13.04 -16.35 28.66
C THR A 38 -14.00 -15.33 28.06
N ASP A 39 -15.20 -15.23 28.58
CA ASP A 39 -16.17 -14.24 28.13
C ASP A 39 -15.62 -12.82 28.16
N PHE A 40 -16.08 -12.02 27.24
CA PHE A 40 -15.80 -10.59 27.19
C PHE A 40 -16.99 -9.83 26.64
N THR A 41 -17.11 -8.58 27.03
CA THR A 41 -18.16 -7.67 26.58
C THR A 41 -17.56 -6.35 26.16
N ALA A 42 -18.02 -5.84 25.02
CA ALA A 42 -17.73 -4.46 24.58
C ALA A 42 -18.92 -3.97 23.75
N ASN A 43 -19.04 -2.64 23.57
CA ASN A 43 -20.17 -2.09 22.81
C ASN A 43 -19.97 -2.26 21.30
N ASP A 44 -20.98 -2.77 20.63
CA ASP A 44 -21.11 -2.73 19.18
C ASP A 44 -21.29 -1.28 18.72
N VAL A 45 -20.44 -0.80 17.83
CA VAL A 45 -20.42 0.60 17.38
C VAL A 45 -21.66 0.98 16.53
N ALA A 46 -22.32 0.00 15.91
CA ALA A 46 -23.51 0.24 15.09
C ALA A 46 -24.76 0.44 15.93
N THR A 47 -24.90 -0.31 17.02
CA THR A 47 -26.11 -0.31 17.87
C THR A 47 -25.90 0.41 19.20
N ASN A 48 -24.66 0.63 19.59
CA ASN A 48 -24.22 1.09 20.91
C ASN A 48 -24.72 0.19 22.06
N GLN A 49 -25.01 -1.09 21.76
CA GLN A 49 -25.44 -2.07 22.74
C GLN A 49 -24.28 -2.99 23.14
N PRO A 50 -24.28 -3.49 24.39
CA PRO A 50 -23.30 -4.47 24.82
C PRO A 50 -23.39 -5.75 23.98
N TRP A 51 -22.27 -6.20 23.47
CA TRP A 51 -22.12 -7.48 22.81
C TRP A 51 -21.18 -8.36 23.63
N SER A 52 -21.62 -9.56 24.01
CA SER A 52 -20.73 -10.51 24.70
C SER A 52 -20.57 -11.80 23.89
N LEU A 53 -19.36 -12.40 24.03
CA LEU A 53 -19.06 -13.67 23.38
C LEU A 53 -20.01 -14.79 23.85
N GLN A 54 -20.31 -14.82 25.15
CA GLN A 54 -21.20 -15.83 25.73
C GLN A 54 -22.63 -15.70 25.22
N GLN A 55 -23.15 -14.50 25.11
CA GLN A 55 -24.54 -14.28 24.69
C GLN A 55 -24.73 -14.53 23.19
N HIS A 56 -23.83 -14.03 22.37
CA HIS A 56 -24.01 -14.00 20.90
C HIS A 56 -23.38 -15.19 20.17
N ALA A 57 -22.46 -15.91 20.83
CA ALA A 57 -21.79 -17.07 20.24
C ALA A 57 -21.95 -18.34 21.10
N ARG A 58 -23.02 -18.40 21.94
CA ARG A 58 -23.28 -19.53 22.84
C ARG A 58 -23.41 -20.84 22.09
N ASP A 59 -24.21 -20.84 21.03
CA ASP A 59 -24.53 -22.02 20.25
C ASP A 59 -23.82 -22.07 18.91
N ALA A 60 -22.78 -21.22 18.75
CA ALA A 60 -21.97 -21.18 17.54
C ALA A 60 -21.09 -22.42 17.42
N LYS A 61 -21.04 -23.02 16.23
CA LYS A 61 -20.10 -24.09 15.91
C LYS A 61 -18.67 -23.60 15.87
N ALA A 62 -18.46 -22.35 15.45
CA ALA A 62 -17.20 -21.64 15.50
C ALA A 62 -17.46 -20.13 15.62
N THR A 63 -16.48 -19.40 16.13
CA THR A 63 -16.50 -17.93 16.15
C THR A 63 -15.24 -17.41 15.49
N VAL A 64 -15.40 -16.48 14.55
CA VAL A 64 -14.29 -15.75 13.92
C VAL A 64 -14.22 -14.36 14.54
N VAL A 65 -13.08 -14.05 15.17
CA VAL A 65 -12.78 -12.74 15.73
C VAL A 65 -11.77 -12.05 14.83
N PHE A 66 -12.10 -10.87 14.31
CA PHE A 66 -11.19 -10.04 13.53
C PHE A 66 -10.74 -8.83 14.35
N PHE A 67 -9.45 -8.60 14.43
CA PHE A 67 -8.94 -7.30 14.85
C PHE A 67 -8.75 -6.41 13.62
N LEU A 68 -9.41 -5.26 13.61
CA LEU A 68 -9.58 -4.38 12.45
C LEU A 68 -9.18 -2.94 12.80
N GLY A 69 -8.78 -2.17 11.79
CA GLY A 69 -8.53 -0.73 11.92
C GLY A 69 -9.14 0.06 10.76
N THR A 70 -9.54 1.31 11.00
CA THR A 70 -10.22 2.12 9.97
C THR A 70 -9.25 2.65 8.90
N GLU A 71 -8.02 2.93 9.26
CA GLU A 71 -7.02 3.57 8.39
C GLU A 71 -5.91 2.59 7.93
N CYS A 72 -6.01 1.29 8.25
CA CYS A 72 -5.03 0.31 7.82
C CYS A 72 -5.24 -0.11 6.35
N PRO A 73 -4.29 0.15 5.42
CA PRO A 73 -4.45 -0.17 4.00
C PRO A 73 -4.69 -1.66 3.74
N VAL A 74 -4.02 -2.53 4.49
CA VAL A 74 -4.17 -3.98 4.36
C VAL A 74 -5.57 -4.40 4.83
N ASN A 75 -6.06 -3.84 5.95
CA ASN A 75 -7.43 -4.06 6.41
C ASN A 75 -8.44 -3.63 5.35
N ASN A 76 -8.28 -2.42 4.80
CA ASN A 76 -9.21 -1.87 3.82
C ASN A 76 -9.24 -2.66 2.52
N ALA A 77 -8.11 -3.24 2.11
CA ALA A 77 -8.04 -4.12 0.96
C ALA A 77 -8.77 -5.46 1.17
N TYR A 78 -8.86 -5.95 2.42
CA TYR A 78 -9.60 -7.16 2.78
C TYR A 78 -11.09 -6.89 3.07
N ALA A 79 -11.46 -5.72 3.54
CA ALA A 79 -12.79 -5.41 4.07
C ALA A 79 -13.96 -5.85 3.16
N PRO A 80 -13.94 -5.64 1.81
CA PRO A 80 -15.02 -6.12 0.94
C PRO A 80 -15.22 -7.64 0.98
N ARG A 81 -14.16 -8.41 1.22
CA ARG A 81 -14.20 -9.89 1.26
C ARG A 81 -14.63 -10.43 2.61
N LEU A 82 -14.45 -9.68 3.69
CA LEU A 82 -14.80 -10.13 5.04
C LEU A 82 -16.32 -10.31 5.20
N THR A 83 -17.09 -9.40 4.64
CA THR A 83 -18.56 -9.50 4.62
C THR A 83 -19.03 -10.71 3.82
N ASP A 84 -18.44 -10.95 2.64
CA ASP A 84 -18.79 -12.13 1.83
C ASP A 84 -18.49 -13.43 2.58
N LEU A 85 -17.35 -13.48 3.30
CA LEU A 85 -16.99 -14.61 4.14
C LEU A 85 -17.98 -14.80 5.29
N ALA A 86 -18.32 -13.73 6.00
CA ALA A 86 -19.27 -13.79 7.11
C ALA A 86 -20.63 -14.32 6.64
N ASN A 87 -21.14 -13.81 5.53
CA ASN A 87 -22.42 -14.22 4.94
C ASN A 87 -22.43 -15.69 4.49
N LYS A 88 -21.32 -16.16 3.92
CA LYS A 88 -21.15 -17.55 3.51
C LYS A 88 -21.21 -18.52 4.70
N TYR A 89 -20.48 -18.23 5.77
CA TYR A 89 -20.33 -19.14 6.91
C TYR A 89 -21.40 -18.97 8.00
N LYS A 90 -22.11 -17.84 8.05
CA LYS A 90 -23.23 -17.64 8.95
C LYS A 90 -24.28 -18.76 8.85
N LYS A 91 -24.58 -19.22 7.63
CA LYS A 91 -25.50 -20.32 7.37
C LYS A 91 -25.02 -21.67 7.90
N GLN A 92 -23.74 -21.78 8.24
CA GLN A 92 -23.12 -22.98 8.80
C GLN A 92 -22.99 -22.94 10.34
N GLY A 93 -23.55 -21.90 10.97
CA GLY A 93 -23.51 -21.73 12.42
C GLY A 93 -22.24 -21.04 12.92
N VAL A 94 -21.58 -20.24 12.07
CA VAL A 94 -20.39 -19.45 12.47
C VAL A 94 -20.81 -18.02 12.80
N VAL A 95 -20.32 -17.51 13.92
CA VAL A 95 -20.46 -16.12 14.34
C VAL A 95 -19.20 -15.34 13.96
N PHE A 96 -19.40 -14.13 13.41
CA PHE A 96 -18.33 -13.21 13.06
C PHE A 96 -18.44 -11.95 13.92
N VAL A 97 -17.30 -11.48 14.44
CA VAL A 97 -17.21 -10.25 15.20
C VAL A 97 -15.89 -9.54 14.92
N GLY A 98 -15.96 -8.24 14.67
CA GLY A 98 -14.81 -7.36 14.58
C GLY A 98 -14.50 -6.71 15.92
N ILE A 99 -13.23 -6.43 16.18
CA ILE A 99 -12.75 -5.67 17.32
C ILE A 99 -11.83 -4.56 16.81
N ASN A 100 -12.08 -3.32 17.20
CA ASN A 100 -11.19 -2.21 16.92
C ASN A 100 -10.58 -1.71 18.24
N SER A 101 -9.26 -1.90 18.37
CA SER A 101 -8.48 -1.54 19.54
C SER A 101 -7.59 -0.33 19.30
N ASN A 102 -7.68 0.34 18.15
CA ASN A 102 -6.87 1.52 17.85
C ASN A 102 -7.27 2.71 18.70
N GLU A 103 -6.33 3.37 19.33
CA GLU A 103 -6.57 4.57 20.16
C GLU A 103 -7.19 5.72 19.36
N GLN A 104 -6.74 5.91 18.12
CA GLN A 104 -7.21 6.99 17.24
C GLN A 104 -8.62 6.79 16.68
N ASP A 105 -9.11 5.55 16.64
CA ASP A 105 -10.39 5.21 16.03
C ASP A 105 -11.52 5.37 17.07
N ASP A 106 -12.31 6.44 17.01
CA ASP A 106 -13.52 6.56 17.80
C ASP A 106 -14.70 5.74 17.23
N ALA A 107 -15.74 5.53 18.04
CA ALA A 107 -16.91 4.73 17.63
C ALA A 107 -17.57 5.27 16.36
N ALA A 108 -17.63 6.60 16.19
CA ALA A 108 -18.21 7.22 15.01
C ALA A 108 -17.36 7.00 13.75
N ALA A 109 -16.04 7.03 13.87
CA ALA A 109 -15.13 6.70 12.77
C ALA A 109 -15.27 5.23 12.34
N ILE A 110 -15.34 4.31 13.32
CA ILE A 110 -15.53 2.89 13.07
C ILE A 110 -16.87 2.63 12.38
N ALA A 111 -17.95 3.24 12.85
CA ALA A 111 -19.28 3.09 12.24
C ALA A 111 -19.31 3.63 10.79
N ARG A 112 -18.69 4.79 10.53
CA ARG A 112 -18.56 5.32 9.16
C ARG A 112 -17.78 4.36 8.26
N HIS A 113 -16.65 3.84 8.74
CA HIS A 113 -15.82 2.87 8.03
C HIS A 113 -16.61 1.59 7.71
N ALA A 114 -17.30 1.03 8.70
CA ALA A 114 -18.14 -0.16 8.50
C ALA A 114 -19.19 0.05 7.39
N LYS A 115 -19.87 1.20 7.41
CA LYS A 115 -20.85 1.58 6.36
C LYS A 115 -20.19 1.72 4.99
N GLU A 116 -19.05 2.37 4.93
CA GLU A 116 -18.31 2.62 3.68
C GLU A 116 -17.84 1.31 3.02
N PHE A 117 -17.31 0.38 3.83
CA PHE A 117 -16.83 -0.93 3.36
C PHE A 117 -17.92 -2.02 3.39
N LYS A 118 -19.17 -1.65 3.72
CA LYS A 118 -20.34 -2.56 3.79
C LYS A 118 -20.10 -3.76 4.71
N ILE A 119 -19.42 -3.55 5.83
CA ILE A 119 -19.22 -4.58 6.86
C ILE A 119 -20.55 -4.73 7.62
N ASP A 120 -21.13 -5.93 7.62
CA ASP A 120 -22.46 -6.22 8.15
C ASP A 120 -22.47 -7.11 9.40
N PHE A 121 -21.29 -7.43 9.94
CA PHE A 121 -21.15 -8.09 11.24
C PHE A 121 -20.79 -7.08 12.35
N PRO A 122 -21.07 -7.37 13.64
CA PRO A 122 -20.78 -6.47 14.74
C PRO A 122 -19.31 -6.08 14.81
N ILE A 123 -19.03 -4.80 15.06
CA ILE A 123 -17.68 -4.31 15.35
C ILE A 123 -17.68 -3.66 16.73
N LEU A 124 -16.86 -4.19 17.62
CA LEU A 124 -16.74 -3.77 19.00
C LEU A 124 -15.61 -2.75 19.16
N LYS A 125 -15.84 -1.66 19.92
CA LYS A 125 -14.78 -0.75 20.33
C LYS A 125 -14.12 -1.26 21.60
N ASP A 126 -12.84 -1.60 21.53
CA ASP A 126 -11.98 -1.98 22.66
C ASP A 126 -11.26 -0.73 23.18
N THR A 127 -11.94 0.06 24.00
CA THR A 127 -11.49 1.39 24.43
C THR A 127 -10.24 1.34 25.30
N ASP A 128 -10.14 0.34 26.18
CA ASP A 128 -9.02 0.15 27.11
C ASP A 128 -7.96 -0.83 26.60
N GLN A 129 -8.10 -1.29 25.36
CA GLN A 129 -7.19 -2.22 24.65
C GLN A 129 -7.01 -3.58 25.34
N LYS A 130 -7.88 -3.92 26.32
CA LYS A 130 -7.82 -5.20 27.04
C LYS A 130 -8.11 -6.40 26.16
N LEU A 131 -8.93 -6.24 25.12
CA LEU A 131 -9.18 -7.33 24.17
C LEU A 131 -7.95 -7.56 23.29
N ALA A 132 -7.28 -6.52 22.83
CA ALA A 132 -6.02 -6.65 22.12
C ALA A 132 -4.94 -7.35 22.97
N GLU A 133 -4.87 -7.05 24.27
CA GLU A 133 -3.98 -7.74 25.20
C GLU A 133 -4.37 -9.21 25.41
N LYS A 134 -5.68 -9.46 25.67
CA LYS A 134 -6.22 -10.82 25.85
C LYS A 134 -5.89 -11.74 24.69
N PHE A 135 -5.98 -11.24 23.45
CA PHE A 135 -5.65 -11.97 22.24
C PHE A 135 -4.18 -11.83 21.80
N SER A 136 -3.38 -11.06 22.54
CA SER A 136 -1.97 -10.78 22.23
C SER A 136 -1.77 -10.23 20.82
N VAL A 137 -2.69 -9.39 20.33
CA VAL A 137 -2.66 -8.82 18.99
C VAL A 137 -1.66 -7.67 18.92
N GLN A 138 -0.87 -7.66 17.85
CA GLN A 138 0.10 -6.60 17.58
C GLN A 138 -0.18 -5.87 16.27
N ARG A 139 -0.70 -6.57 15.26
CA ARG A 139 -0.93 -6.04 13.91
C ARG A 139 -2.35 -6.27 13.44
N LEU A 140 -2.80 -5.45 12.48
CA LEU A 140 -4.12 -5.47 11.87
C LEU A 140 -4.02 -5.64 10.34
N PRO A 141 -4.91 -6.41 9.68
CA PRO A 141 -5.93 -7.25 10.30
C PRO A 141 -5.34 -8.57 10.80
N GLU A 142 -5.76 -9.03 11.96
CA GLU A 142 -5.48 -10.38 12.46
C GLU A 142 -6.79 -11.12 12.72
N ALA A 143 -6.87 -12.40 12.32
CA ALA A 143 -8.03 -13.25 12.46
C ALA A 143 -7.78 -14.37 13.47
N PHE A 144 -8.82 -14.70 14.25
CA PHE A 144 -8.84 -15.84 15.17
C PHE A 144 -10.05 -16.71 14.86
N VAL A 145 -9.85 -18.04 14.89
CA VAL A 145 -10.95 -19.00 14.84
C VAL A 145 -11.04 -19.69 16.20
N LEU A 146 -12.19 -19.53 16.83
CA LEU A 146 -12.56 -20.23 18.07
C LEU A 146 -13.50 -21.38 17.71
N ASP A 147 -13.28 -22.57 18.31
CA ASP A 147 -14.23 -23.67 18.18
C ASP A 147 -15.50 -23.46 19.04
N GLY A 148 -16.47 -24.37 18.98
CA GLY A 148 -17.70 -24.32 19.76
C GLY A 148 -17.49 -24.31 21.29
N GLN A 149 -16.33 -24.70 21.77
CA GLN A 149 -15.93 -24.65 23.18
C GLN A 149 -15.10 -23.40 23.51
N ARG A 150 -14.90 -22.52 22.53
CA ARG A 150 -14.14 -21.26 22.60
C ARG A 150 -12.64 -21.43 22.76
N PHE A 151 -12.07 -22.56 22.35
CA PHE A 151 -10.61 -22.70 22.23
C PHE A 151 -10.12 -22.04 20.93
N VAL A 152 -9.04 -21.30 21.00
CA VAL A 152 -8.39 -20.72 19.81
C VAL A 152 -7.73 -21.83 19.02
N ARG A 153 -8.23 -22.11 17.83
CA ARG A 153 -7.71 -23.12 16.91
C ARG A 153 -6.86 -22.54 15.80
N TYR A 154 -7.05 -21.26 15.51
CA TYR A 154 -6.26 -20.52 14.53
C TYR A 154 -6.05 -19.09 14.99
N ARG A 155 -4.87 -18.53 14.70
CA ARG A 155 -4.61 -17.09 14.70
C ARG A 155 -3.68 -16.74 13.54
N GLY A 156 -3.93 -15.58 12.91
CA GLY A 156 -3.04 -15.11 11.86
C GLY A 156 -3.71 -14.29 10.77
N ARG A 157 -3.10 -14.29 9.60
CA ARG A 157 -3.58 -13.58 8.41
C ARG A 157 -4.84 -14.22 7.81
N ILE A 158 -5.53 -13.47 6.97
CA ILE A 158 -6.72 -13.97 6.24
C ILE A 158 -6.28 -14.96 5.15
N ASP A 159 -5.26 -14.59 4.40
CA ASP A 159 -4.58 -15.39 3.38
C ASP A 159 -3.18 -14.80 3.07
N ASP A 160 -2.47 -15.34 2.08
CA ASP A 160 -1.13 -14.86 1.71
C ASP A 160 -1.12 -13.77 0.62
N GLN A 161 -2.26 -13.13 0.32
CA GLN A 161 -2.32 -12.05 -0.64
C GLN A 161 -1.46 -10.85 -0.22
N PHE A 162 -1.45 -10.55 1.08
CA PHE A 162 -0.59 -9.54 1.68
C PHE A 162 0.35 -10.20 2.68
N THR A 163 1.64 -10.08 2.43
CA THR A 163 2.72 -10.47 3.35
C THR A 163 3.63 -9.26 3.58
N PRO A 164 4.51 -9.24 4.60
CA PRO A 164 5.31 -8.05 4.93
C PRO A 164 6.06 -7.42 3.76
N GLN A 165 6.37 -8.20 2.71
CA GLN A 165 7.18 -7.75 1.58
C GLN A 165 6.51 -7.94 0.23
N VAL A 166 5.35 -8.61 0.16
CA VAL A 166 4.73 -9.00 -1.11
C VAL A 166 3.23 -8.77 -1.09
N LYS A 167 2.73 -8.07 -2.10
CA LYS A 167 1.32 -7.99 -2.45
C LYS A 167 1.09 -8.84 -3.70
N ARG A 168 0.24 -9.89 -3.59
CA ARG A 168 -0.12 -10.77 -4.70
C ARG A 168 -1.43 -10.35 -5.34
N GLU A 169 -1.60 -10.71 -6.61
CA GLU A 169 -2.88 -10.53 -7.33
C GLU A 169 -4.00 -11.35 -6.70
N LYS A 170 -3.66 -12.61 -6.44
CA LYS A 170 -4.55 -13.59 -5.86
C LYS A 170 -3.79 -14.34 -4.78
N ALA A 171 -4.47 -14.65 -3.70
CA ALA A 171 -3.90 -15.49 -2.67
C ALA A 171 -3.62 -16.90 -3.22
N ASN A 172 -2.47 -17.47 -2.84
CA ASN A 172 -2.13 -18.86 -3.13
C ASN A 172 -2.66 -19.80 -2.02
N THR A 173 -2.80 -19.28 -0.80
CA THR A 173 -3.32 -20.01 0.36
C THR A 173 -4.60 -19.35 0.86
N ARG A 174 -5.45 -20.13 1.53
CA ARG A 174 -6.72 -19.69 2.11
C ARG A 174 -6.70 -19.85 3.61
N ASP A 175 -5.63 -19.39 4.26
CA ASP A 175 -5.25 -19.74 5.62
C ASP A 175 -6.42 -19.70 6.63
N LEU A 176 -7.17 -18.60 6.69
CA LEU A 176 -8.36 -18.48 7.56
C LEU A 176 -9.48 -19.44 7.16
N LEU A 177 -9.77 -19.57 5.85
CA LEU A 177 -10.84 -20.44 5.39
C LEU A 177 -10.51 -21.91 5.65
N ASP A 178 -9.29 -22.32 5.36
CA ASP A 178 -8.86 -23.71 5.56
C ASP A 178 -8.88 -24.08 7.05
N ALA A 179 -8.53 -23.11 7.91
CA ALA A 179 -8.65 -23.29 9.37
C ALA A 179 -10.11 -23.38 9.83
N LEU A 180 -11.00 -22.54 9.29
CA LEU A 180 -12.42 -22.55 9.63
C LEU A 180 -13.12 -23.82 9.13
N ASP A 181 -12.81 -24.26 7.91
CA ASP A 181 -13.33 -25.49 7.34
C ASP A 181 -12.92 -26.71 8.18
N ALA A 182 -11.64 -26.79 8.63
CA ALA A 182 -11.14 -27.83 9.53
C ALA A 182 -11.88 -27.83 10.89
N VAL A 183 -12.05 -26.66 11.51
CA VAL A 183 -12.78 -26.54 12.79
C VAL A 183 -14.23 -27.02 12.66
N LEU A 184 -14.91 -26.65 11.57
CA LEU A 184 -16.30 -27.07 11.32
C LEU A 184 -16.41 -28.58 11.05
N ALA A 185 -15.37 -29.17 10.46
CA ALA A 185 -15.28 -30.64 10.26
C ALA A 185 -14.87 -31.40 11.53
N GLY A 186 -14.48 -30.72 12.61
CA GLY A 186 -13.93 -31.34 13.82
C GLY A 186 -12.50 -31.86 13.65
N GLU A 187 -11.80 -31.35 12.63
CA GLU A 187 -10.43 -31.75 12.31
C GLU A 187 -9.40 -30.78 12.92
N ALA A 188 -8.16 -31.26 13.03
CA ALA A 188 -7.04 -30.41 13.46
C ALA A 188 -6.67 -29.40 12.37
N VAL A 189 -6.48 -28.14 12.76
CA VAL A 189 -6.01 -27.08 11.84
C VAL A 189 -4.55 -27.36 11.47
N LYS A 190 -4.28 -27.55 10.18
CA LYS A 190 -2.94 -27.90 9.66
C LYS A 190 -1.90 -26.80 9.95
N ASN A 191 -2.28 -25.53 9.75
CA ASN A 191 -1.45 -24.37 10.00
C ASN A 191 -2.15 -23.46 11.02
N PRO A 192 -2.03 -23.73 12.34
CA PRO A 192 -2.78 -23.00 13.35
C PRO A 192 -2.29 -21.56 13.57
N TYR A 193 -1.10 -21.25 13.09
CA TYR A 193 -0.50 -19.91 13.14
C TYR A 193 0.07 -19.47 11.80
N THR A 194 -0.20 -18.25 11.41
CA THR A 194 0.42 -17.59 10.24
C THR A 194 0.80 -16.15 10.56
N ALA A 195 1.98 -15.71 10.07
CA ALA A 195 2.44 -14.35 10.31
C ALA A 195 1.54 -13.32 9.64
N VAL A 196 1.20 -12.26 10.39
CA VAL A 196 0.33 -11.17 9.96
C VAL A 196 1.14 -10.06 9.32
N ALA A 197 0.72 -9.61 8.14
CA ALA A 197 1.17 -8.39 7.51
C ALA A 197 0.12 -7.29 7.72
N GLY A 198 0.57 -6.10 8.06
CA GLY A 198 -0.32 -4.96 8.26
C GLY A 198 0.22 -3.97 9.29
N CYS A 199 -0.62 -3.03 9.67
CA CYS A 199 -0.23 -1.96 10.59
C CYS A 199 -0.19 -2.45 12.04
N LEU A 200 0.71 -1.89 12.84
CA LEU A 200 0.67 -2.09 14.29
C LEU A 200 -0.61 -1.44 14.86
N ILE A 201 -1.14 -2.00 15.94
CA ILE A 201 -2.26 -1.38 16.68
C ILE A 201 -1.79 -0.03 17.24
N GLY A 202 -2.57 1.03 16.98
CA GLY A 202 -2.35 2.32 17.60
C GLY A 202 -2.61 2.25 19.10
N ARG A 203 -1.54 2.32 19.91
CA ARG A 203 -1.61 2.19 21.35
C ARG A 203 -1.49 3.54 22.04
N SER A 204 -2.22 3.69 23.14
CA SER A 204 -2.02 4.81 24.06
C SER A 204 -0.60 4.73 24.65
N LYS A 205 0.13 5.84 24.59
CA LYS A 205 1.47 5.95 25.16
C LYS A 205 1.38 6.78 26.44
N SER A 206 1.89 6.23 27.53
CA SER A 206 2.11 7.01 28.76
C SER A 206 3.44 7.73 28.68
N PRO A 207 3.49 9.04 29.01
CA PRO A 207 4.75 9.78 29.07
C PRO A 207 5.74 9.12 30.04
N ILE A 208 6.97 8.89 29.57
CA ILE A 208 8.07 8.43 30.43
C ILE A 208 8.76 9.67 31.00
N THR A 209 8.90 9.75 32.31
CA THR A 209 9.68 10.80 32.98
C THR A 209 11.15 10.42 32.91
N LEU A 210 11.96 11.20 32.21
CA LEU A 210 13.40 10.99 32.14
C LEU A 210 14.08 11.53 33.40
N GLN A 211 15.15 10.86 33.83
CA GLN A 211 15.85 11.20 35.06
C GLN A 211 16.74 12.46 34.96
N ASP A 212 17.13 12.93 33.77
CA ASP A 212 18.20 13.93 33.61
C ASP A 212 18.19 14.77 32.32
N GLY A 213 17.08 14.86 31.61
CA GLY A 213 17.03 15.63 30.37
C GLY A 213 15.74 16.41 30.14
N THR A 214 15.81 17.52 29.42
CA THR A 214 14.61 18.20 28.92
C THR A 214 13.84 17.23 28.02
N PRO A 215 12.59 16.87 28.32
CA PRO A 215 11.85 15.90 27.54
C PRO A 215 11.62 16.44 26.13
N ILE A 216 11.84 15.58 25.13
CA ILE A 216 11.44 15.89 23.76
C ILE A 216 9.91 15.86 23.73
N THR A 217 9.31 16.96 23.24
CA THR A 217 7.86 17.11 23.19
C THR A 217 7.34 17.16 21.76
N TYR A 218 6.09 16.75 21.57
CA TYR A 218 5.44 16.86 20.27
C TYR A 218 5.38 18.31 19.80
N THR A 219 4.81 19.20 20.64
CA THR A 219 4.53 20.59 20.25
C THR A 219 5.78 21.33 19.81
N LYS A 220 6.87 21.23 20.55
CA LYS A 220 8.10 21.97 20.27
C LYS A 220 9.01 21.31 19.24
N HIS A 221 9.12 19.97 19.30
CA HIS A 221 10.19 19.27 18.57
C HIS A 221 9.67 18.42 17.42
N VAL A 222 8.52 17.74 17.60
CA VAL A 222 8.03 16.74 16.64
C VAL A 222 7.03 17.31 15.65
N ALA A 223 6.15 18.23 16.07
CA ALA A 223 5.18 18.84 15.17
C ALA A 223 5.84 19.50 13.94
N PRO A 224 6.95 20.27 14.07
CA PRO A 224 7.66 20.79 12.92
C PRO A 224 8.21 19.70 11.98
N ILE A 225 8.68 18.57 12.54
CA ILE A 225 9.18 17.42 11.76
C ILE A 225 8.02 16.77 10.98
N ILE A 226 6.89 16.51 11.65
CA ILE A 226 5.70 15.95 11.01
C ILE A 226 5.16 16.87 9.91
N GLN A 227 5.11 18.19 10.16
CA GLN A 227 4.69 19.17 9.16
C GLN A 227 5.63 19.19 7.94
N LYS A 228 6.92 19.05 8.16
CA LYS A 228 7.94 19.09 7.11
C LYS A 228 7.93 17.85 6.22
N TYR A 229 7.88 16.66 6.82
CA TYR A 229 8.13 15.40 6.11
C TYR A 229 6.88 14.54 5.87
N CYS A 230 5.84 14.65 6.68
CA CYS A 230 4.74 13.71 6.69
C CYS A 230 3.43 14.29 6.13
N GLN A 231 3.04 15.49 6.57
CA GLN A 231 1.71 16.06 6.31
C GLN A 231 1.42 16.33 4.84
N THR A 232 2.44 16.48 3.99
CA THR A 232 2.21 16.67 2.54
C THR A 232 1.42 15.52 1.95
N CYS A 233 1.63 14.29 2.44
CA CYS A 233 0.93 13.08 1.99
C CYS A 233 -0.09 12.58 3.02
N HIS A 234 0.20 12.72 4.34
CA HIS A 234 -0.63 12.19 5.42
C HIS A 234 -1.63 13.23 5.95
N ARG A 235 -2.56 13.66 5.08
CA ARG A 235 -3.69 14.55 5.39
C ARG A 235 -4.94 14.14 4.62
N ALA A 236 -6.09 14.71 4.94
CA ALA A 236 -7.34 14.38 4.27
C ALA A 236 -7.27 14.63 2.76
N GLY A 237 -7.75 13.69 1.96
CA GLY A 237 -7.81 13.77 0.50
C GLY A 237 -6.47 13.59 -0.22
N GLU A 238 -5.43 13.18 0.48
CA GLU A 238 -4.12 12.84 -0.08
C GLU A 238 -3.87 11.33 -0.04
N VAL A 239 -2.76 10.91 -0.65
CA VAL A 239 -2.41 9.49 -0.85
C VAL A 239 -2.10 8.73 0.45
N GLY A 240 -1.70 9.43 1.51
CA GLY A 240 -1.41 8.81 2.79
C GLY A 240 -2.65 8.11 3.35
N PRO A 241 -2.56 6.81 3.71
CA PRO A 241 -3.74 6.03 4.11
C PRO A 241 -4.34 6.45 5.45
N PHE A 242 -3.62 7.29 6.21
CA PHE A 242 -4.03 7.86 7.49
C PHE A 242 -3.47 9.28 7.64
N LYS A 243 -4.01 10.01 8.60
CA LYS A 243 -3.64 11.41 8.85
C LYS A 243 -2.56 11.51 9.92
N LEU A 244 -1.71 12.54 9.80
CA LEU A 244 -0.72 12.92 10.81
C LEU A 244 -0.80 14.44 11.05
N MET A 245 -2.01 14.93 11.40
CA MET A 245 -2.30 16.36 11.46
C MET A 245 -2.12 16.95 12.86
N ASN A 246 -2.08 16.12 13.89
CA ASN A 246 -2.06 16.57 15.29
C ASN A 246 -1.33 15.55 16.18
N TYR A 247 -1.20 15.91 17.47
CA TYR A 247 -0.58 15.05 18.48
C TYR A 247 -1.22 13.66 18.58
N LYS A 248 -2.58 13.60 18.62
CA LYS A 248 -3.30 12.32 18.76
C LYS A 248 -2.98 11.38 17.63
N ASP A 249 -2.98 11.88 16.40
CA ASP A 249 -2.62 11.09 15.21
C ASP A 249 -1.18 10.57 15.32
N ALA A 250 -0.23 11.46 15.60
CA ALA A 250 1.18 11.09 15.66
C ALA A 250 1.49 10.08 16.79
N ALA A 251 0.90 10.27 17.96
CA ALA A 251 1.09 9.37 19.10
C ALA A 251 0.47 7.99 18.85
N ALA A 252 -0.71 7.94 18.24
CA ALA A 252 -1.38 6.68 17.91
C ALA A 252 -0.62 5.86 16.85
N TRP A 253 0.04 6.53 15.91
CA TRP A 253 0.85 5.89 14.87
C TRP A 253 2.34 5.77 15.23
N ALA A 254 2.74 6.10 16.46
CA ALA A 254 4.14 6.22 16.87
C ALA A 254 4.98 4.97 16.54
N ASP A 255 4.49 3.78 16.89
CA ASP A 255 5.23 2.53 16.64
C ASP A 255 5.38 2.23 15.15
N ASN A 256 4.35 2.53 14.34
CA ASN A 256 4.41 2.42 12.88
C ASN A 256 5.39 3.45 12.30
N ILE A 257 5.35 4.70 12.78
CA ILE A 257 6.28 5.76 12.37
C ILE A 257 7.71 5.33 12.68
N ARG A 258 7.98 4.82 13.88
CA ARG A 258 9.30 4.32 14.30
C ARG A 258 9.81 3.24 13.33
N GLU A 259 8.97 2.25 13.03
CA GLU A 259 9.30 1.16 12.12
C GLU A 259 9.68 1.70 10.72
N VAL A 260 8.77 2.42 10.08
CA VAL A 260 8.95 2.84 8.67
C VAL A 260 10.06 3.88 8.49
N VAL A 261 10.29 4.74 9.50
CA VAL A 261 11.38 5.73 9.47
C VAL A 261 12.73 5.07 9.74
N THR A 262 12.79 4.09 10.63
CA THR A 262 14.02 3.33 10.91
C THR A 262 14.47 2.55 9.68
N GLU A 263 13.52 1.89 9.00
CA GLU A 263 13.77 1.11 7.78
C GLU A 263 13.96 1.96 6.52
N GLY A 264 13.80 3.29 6.61
CA GLY A 264 13.93 4.20 5.47
C GLY A 264 12.79 4.11 4.45
N ARG A 265 11.66 3.48 4.80
CA ARG A 265 10.46 3.43 3.93
C ARG A 265 9.71 4.76 3.89
N MET A 266 9.85 5.59 4.93
CA MET A 266 9.26 6.93 5.03
C MET A 266 10.28 7.96 5.54
N PRO A 267 10.30 9.18 4.96
CA PRO A 267 9.61 9.58 3.71
C PRO A 267 10.07 8.75 2.50
N PRO A 268 9.19 8.52 1.49
CA PRO A 268 9.55 7.71 0.32
C PRO A 268 10.57 8.46 -0.56
N TRP A 269 11.81 8.03 -0.49
CA TRP A 269 12.92 8.57 -1.28
C TRP A 269 13.98 7.50 -1.49
N HIS A 270 14.19 7.11 -2.75
CA HIS A 270 15.04 5.96 -3.09
C HIS A 270 16.36 6.35 -3.77
N ALA A 271 16.63 7.66 -3.98
CA ALA A 271 17.91 8.09 -4.53
C ALA A 271 19.04 7.85 -3.52
N ASP A 272 20.13 7.24 -3.99
CA ASP A 272 21.31 6.99 -3.16
C ASP A 272 21.87 8.32 -2.64
N PRO A 273 22.05 8.49 -1.32
CA PRO A 273 22.59 9.72 -0.75
C PRO A 273 24.03 10.03 -1.18
N ALA A 274 24.80 9.01 -1.59
CA ALA A 274 26.16 9.16 -2.07
C ALA A 274 26.25 9.64 -3.54
N VAL A 275 25.13 9.64 -4.26
CA VAL A 275 25.09 9.95 -5.70
C VAL A 275 24.27 11.19 -5.97
N GLY A 276 24.92 12.26 -6.41
CA GLY A 276 24.28 13.50 -6.86
C GLY A 276 23.73 14.38 -5.74
N HIS A 277 23.24 15.55 -6.14
CA HIS A 277 22.55 16.52 -5.28
C HIS A 277 21.18 16.81 -5.91
N TRP A 278 20.11 16.66 -5.11
CA TRP A 278 18.74 16.73 -5.61
C TRP A 278 18.04 17.94 -5.01
N ALA A 279 17.56 18.86 -5.84
CA ALA A 279 16.83 20.04 -5.39
C ALA A 279 15.53 19.71 -4.63
N ASN A 280 14.96 18.55 -4.91
CA ASN A 280 13.73 18.04 -4.28
C ASN A 280 14.00 16.90 -3.29
N ASP A 281 15.18 16.83 -2.69
CA ASP A 281 15.52 15.81 -1.69
C ASP A 281 14.56 15.85 -0.50
N ARG A 282 13.90 14.72 -0.25
CA ARG A 282 12.88 14.56 0.80
C ARG A 282 13.35 13.73 1.97
N ARG A 283 14.60 13.31 1.96
CA ARG A 283 15.15 12.52 3.06
C ARG A 283 15.03 13.29 4.36
N MET A 284 14.60 12.58 5.38
CA MET A 284 14.65 13.11 6.75
C MET A 284 16.12 13.23 7.17
N THR A 285 16.50 14.36 7.76
CA THR A 285 17.84 14.52 8.31
C THR A 285 18.05 13.55 9.47
N ASP A 286 19.31 13.14 9.72
CA ASP A 286 19.62 12.27 10.85
C ASP A 286 19.24 12.90 12.19
N ALA A 287 19.33 14.22 12.32
CA ALA A 287 18.92 14.96 13.50
C ALA A 287 17.41 14.86 13.73
N ASP A 288 16.60 15.14 12.68
CA ASP A 288 15.14 15.05 12.75
C ASP A 288 14.70 13.60 13.01
N LYS A 289 15.36 12.61 12.39
CA LYS A 289 15.10 11.18 12.62
C LYS A 289 15.38 10.79 14.07
N LYS A 290 16.54 11.18 14.63
CA LYS A 290 16.89 10.90 16.03
C LYS A 290 15.89 11.54 16.99
N THR A 291 15.51 12.79 16.74
CA THR A 291 14.52 13.52 17.58
C THR A 291 13.16 12.81 17.56
N LEU A 292 12.68 12.42 16.40
CA LEU A 292 11.39 11.72 16.24
C LEU A 292 11.39 10.36 16.96
N ILE A 293 12.44 9.57 16.77
CA ILE A 293 12.58 8.25 17.42
C ILE A 293 12.70 8.40 18.92
N ALA A 294 13.53 9.35 19.42
CA ALA A 294 13.69 9.60 20.84
C ALA A 294 12.36 10.03 21.49
N TRP A 295 11.56 10.87 20.83
CA TRP A 295 10.22 11.22 21.31
C TRP A 295 9.32 10.00 21.47
N ILE A 296 9.35 9.07 20.52
CA ILE A 296 8.55 7.83 20.59
C ILE A 296 9.03 6.95 21.73
N ASP A 297 10.34 6.79 21.88
CA ASP A 297 10.97 5.97 22.93
C ASP A 297 10.72 6.56 24.34
N GLN A 298 10.51 7.87 24.44
CA GLN A 298 10.17 8.59 25.67
C GLN A 298 8.66 8.60 26.00
N GLY A 299 7.85 7.83 25.26
CA GLY A 299 6.41 7.72 25.53
C GLY A 299 5.56 8.83 24.94
N CYS A 300 6.03 9.51 23.89
CA CYS A 300 5.26 10.48 23.12
C CYS A 300 4.76 11.69 23.93
N ASN A 301 5.62 12.35 24.70
CA ASN A 301 5.25 13.52 25.48
C ASN A 301 4.62 14.62 24.61
N LYS A 302 3.45 15.16 25.01
CA LYS A 302 2.73 16.18 24.25
C LYS A 302 3.45 17.54 24.26
N GLY A 303 3.82 18.02 25.43
CA GLY A 303 4.38 19.36 25.62
C GLY A 303 3.35 20.46 25.81
N ASP A 304 3.84 21.70 25.90
CA ASP A 304 3.00 22.88 26.07
C ASP A 304 2.33 23.25 24.75
N PRO A 305 1.01 23.45 24.69
CA PRO A 305 0.30 23.93 23.49
C PRO A 305 0.83 25.27 22.96
N ALA A 306 1.42 26.10 23.80
CA ALA A 306 2.00 27.39 23.37
C ALA A 306 3.23 27.22 22.47
N ASP A 307 3.91 26.08 22.53
CA ASP A 307 5.07 25.74 21.68
C ASP A 307 4.64 25.16 20.31
N GLU A 308 3.34 24.88 20.09
CA GLU A 308 2.90 24.22 18.88
C GLU A 308 3.01 25.17 17.68
N PRO A 309 3.69 24.76 16.58
CA PRO A 309 3.82 25.60 15.40
C PRO A 309 2.45 25.85 14.75
N ALA A 310 2.32 27.01 14.11
CA ALA A 310 1.12 27.28 13.33
C ALA A 310 0.86 26.16 12.30
N PRO A 311 -0.41 25.80 12.08
CA PRO A 311 -0.77 24.82 11.06
C PRO A 311 -0.23 25.21 9.69
N LYS A 312 0.38 24.24 8.99
CA LYS A 312 0.89 24.45 7.65
C LYS A 312 -0.27 24.71 6.68
N GLN A 313 -0.14 25.77 5.91
CA GLN A 313 -1.11 26.10 4.86
C GLN A 313 -0.75 25.33 3.59
N TYR A 314 -1.75 24.74 2.96
CA TYR A 314 -1.61 24.00 1.70
C TYR A 314 -2.33 24.75 0.58
N VAL A 315 -1.72 24.79 -0.59
CA VAL A 315 -2.32 25.42 -1.76
C VAL A 315 -3.60 24.68 -2.17
N THR A 316 -4.72 25.37 -2.20
CA THR A 316 -6.02 24.84 -2.62
C THR A 316 -6.28 24.94 -4.13
N GLY A 317 -5.52 25.78 -4.82
CA GLY A 317 -5.57 25.99 -6.26
C GLY A 317 -4.37 25.37 -6.99
N TRP A 318 -4.09 25.88 -8.19
CA TRP A 318 -2.89 25.56 -8.92
C TRP A 318 -1.65 26.15 -8.22
N ALA A 319 -0.65 25.32 -7.95
CA ALA A 319 0.57 25.79 -7.30
C ALA A 319 1.45 26.64 -8.23
N ILE A 320 1.27 26.50 -9.55
CA ILE A 320 1.88 27.37 -10.57
C ILE A 320 1.22 28.74 -10.70
N GLY A 321 0.21 29.06 -9.89
CA GLY A 321 -0.69 30.20 -10.06
C GLY A 321 -1.79 29.90 -11.09
N GLN A 322 -2.44 30.96 -11.62
CA GLN A 322 -3.47 30.77 -12.65
C GLN A 322 -2.85 30.23 -13.94
N PRO A 323 -3.22 29.03 -14.43
CA PRO A 323 -2.77 28.54 -15.73
C PRO A 323 -3.39 29.35 -16.87
N ASP A 324 -2.64 29.49 -17.95
CA ASP A 324 -3.16 30.05 -19.20
C ASP A 324 -4.04 29.02 -19.94
N MET A 325 -3.75 27.73 -19.76
CA MET A 325 -4.51 26.64 -20.34
C MET A 325 -4.64 25.46 -19.34
N VAL A 326 -5.84 24.88 -19.29
CA VAL A 326 -6.11 23.66 -18.53
C VAL A 326 -6.62 22.57 -19.48
N LEU A 327 -5.90 21.45 -19.53
CA LEU A 327 -6.26 20.27 -20.31
C LEU A 327 -6.72 19.17 -19.37
N SER A 328 -7.95 18.71 -19.53
CA SER A 328 -8.57 17.70 -18.66
C SER A 328 -8.91 16.44 -19.43
N MET A 329 -8.94 15.32 -18.72
CA MET A 329 -9.47 14.07 -19.26
C MET A 329 -10.94 14.27 -19.64
N SER A 330 -11.34 13.81 -20.81
CA SER A 330 -12.70 13.93 -21.35
C SER A 330 -13.70 12.97 -20.71
N LYS A 331 -13.21 11.89 -20.10
CA LYS A 331 -14.04 10.84 -19.47
C LYS A 331 -13.45 10.42 -18.13
N LYS A 332 -14.34 10.06 -17.22
CA LYS A 332 -13.97 9.46 -15.94
C LYS A 332 -13.36 8.07 -16.15
N VAL A 333 -12.23 7.80 -15.51
CA VAL A 333 -11.69 6.46 -15.36
C VAL A 333 -12.26 5.84 -14.10
N LYS A 334 -12.84 4.65 -14.23
CA LYS A 334 -13.32 3.87 -13.08
C LYS A 334 -12.18 3.03 -12.53
N ILE A 335 -11.93 3.17 -11.24
CA ILE A 335 -10.90 2.42 -10.52
C ILE A 335 -11.61 1.40 -9.63
N PRO A 336 -11.34 0.08 -9.78
CA PRO A 336 -11.93 -0.95 -8.92
C PRO A 336 -11.40 -0.85 -7.50
N ALA A 337 -12.11 -1.44 -6.52
CA ALA A 337 -11.68 -1.50 -5.13
C ALA A 337 -10.35 -2.26 -4.95
N SER A 338 -10.06 -3.20 -5.84
CA SER A 338 -8.83 -3.98 -5.84
C SER A 338 -8.33 -4.23 -7.26
N ALA A 339 -7.04 -4.35 -7.43
CA ALA A 339 -6.41 -4.76 -8.67
C ALA A 339 -5.32 -5.80 -8.36
N GLY A 340 -4.86 -6.49 -9.41
CA GLY A 340 -3.80 -7.49 -9.30
C GLY A 340 -2.47 -6.96 -8.71
N PRO A 341 -1.45 -7.82 -8.53
CA PRO A 341 -0.19 -7.45 -7.86
C PRO A 341 0.60 -6.42 -8.64
N LEU A 342 0.44 -6.39 -9.96
CA LEU A 342 1.02 -5.37 -10.82
C LEU A 342 0.22 -4.06 -10.82
N GLY A 343 -0.82 -3.96 -9.95
CA GLY A 343 -1.72 -2.82 -9.95
C GLY A 343 -2.63 -2.78 -11.17
N MET A 344 -3.20 -1.62 -11.45
CA MET A 344 -3.90 -1.38 -12.71
C MET A 344 -2.88 -1.17 -13.83
N PRO A 345 -3.17 -1.67 -15.05
CA PRO A 345 -2.35 -1.34 -16.22
C PRO A 345 -2.25 0.18 -16.41
N TYR A 346 -1.11 0.65 -16.88
CA TYR A 346 -0.95 2.03 -17.30
C TYR A 346 -1.99 2.40 -18.36
N GLN A 347 -2.63 3.54 -18.18
CA GLN A 347 -3.57 4.10 -19.14
C GLN A 347 -2.97 5.33 -19.82
N TYR A 348 -3.16 5.43 -21.13
CA TYR A 348 -2.67 6.55 -21.93
C TYR A 348 -3.87 7.31 -22.48
N ILE A 349 -4.05 8.54 -22.02
CA ILE A 349 -5.25 9.34 -22.27
C ILE A 349 -4.84 10.66 -22.91
N GLN A 350 -5.26 10.87 -24.14
CA GLN A 350 -5.09 12.18 -24.79
C GLN A 350 -5.98 13.20 -24.09
N VAL A 351 -5.42 14.38 -23.82
CA VAL A 351 -6.11 15.53 -23.24
C VAL A 351 -5.96 16.75 -24.16
N GLY A 352 -7.05 17.50 -24.29
CA GLY A 352 -7.11 18.65 -25.20
C GLY A 352 -7.02 18.29 -26.69
N ASP A 353 -7.01 19.33 -27.48
CA ASP A 353 -6.89 19.25 -28.94
C ASP A 353 -5.43 19.38 -29.40
N VAL A 354 -5.22 19.34 -30.71
CA VAL A 354 -3.92 19.56 -31.34
C VAL A 354 -3.50 21.01 -31.19
N PHE A 355 -2.25 21.27 -30.82
CA PHE A 355 -1.71 22.62 -30.79
C PHE A 355 -1.53 23.17 -32.20
N GLU A 356 -2.18 24.29 -32.48
CA GLU A 356 -2.17 24.90 -33.82
C GLU A 356 -0.89 25.68 -34.14
N GLU A 357 -0.10 26.00 -33.08
CA GLU A 357 1.17 26.72 -33.18
C GLU A 357 2.20 26.18 -32.19
N ASP A 358 3.46 26.59 -32.33
CA ASP A 358 4.52 26.28 -31.36
C ASP A 358 4.24 27.02 -30.04
N MET A 359 4.16 26.28 -28.92
CA MET A 359 3.94 26.85 -27.60
C MET A 359 5.16 26.65 -26.71
N TRP A 360 5.42 27.64 -25.85
CA TRP A 360 6.52 27.62 -24.89
C TRP A 360 6.00 27.59 -23.46
N VAL A 361 6.20 26.47 -22.77
CA VAL A 361 5.70 26.23 -21.40
C VAL A 361 6.79 26.57 -20.41
N GLU A 362 6.56 27.60 -19.59
CA GLU A 362 7.45 28.00 -18.49
C GLU A 362 7.09 27.33 -17.16
N ALA A 363 5.82 26.95 -16.97
CA ALA A 363 5.39 26.19 -15.80
C ALA A 363 4.28 25.21 -16.17
N ALA A 364 4.27 24.05 -15.53
CA ALA A 364 3.24 23.03 -15.69
C ALA A 364 3.00 22.28 -14.39
N GLU A 365 1.73 21.95 -14.15
CA GLU A 365 1.31 21.16 -13.00
C GLU A 365 0.32 20.09 -13.45
N ALA A 366 0.62 18.82 -13.14
CA ALA A 366 -0.34 17.74 -13.30
C ALA A 366 -1.10 17.56 -11.98
N ARG A 367 -2.44 17.56 -12.06
CA ARG A 367 -3.32 17.48 -10.89
C ARG A 367 -4.23 16.26 -10.96
N PRO A 368 -4.07 15.30 -10.06
CA PRO A 368 -5.05 14.24 -9.88
C PRO A 368 -6.42 14.78 -9.53
N GLY A 369 -7.46 14.22 -10.14
CA GLY A 369 -8.84 14.44 -9.70
C GLY A 369 -9.12 13.67 -8.40
N ASN A 370 -8.50 12.51 -8.25
CA ASN A 370 -8.60 11.69 -7.05
C ASN A 370 -7.18 11.32 -6.55
N ARG A 371 -6.67 12.10 -5.59
CA ARG A 371 -5.31 11.92 -5.04
C ARG A 371 -5.13 10.64 -4.24
N GLU A 372 -6.20 10.05 -3.72
CA GLU A 372 -6.15 8.80 -2.97
C GLU A 372 -5.92 7.58 -3.87
N LEU A 373 -6.27 7.67 -5.16
CA LEU A 373 -6.23 6.56 -6.12
C LEU A 373 -5.18 6.75 -7.21
N VAL A 374 -4.78 7.99 -7.51
CA VAL A 374 -3.76 8.29 -8.53
C VAL A 374 -2.37 8.15 -7.92
N HIS A 375 -1.63 7.14 -8.37
CA HIS A 375 -0.26 6.90 -7.94
C HIS A 375 0.72 7.86 -8.61
N HIS A 376 0.64 8.00 -9.95
CA HIS A 376 1.38 9.04 -10.67
C HIS A 376 0.70 9.41 -11.99
N ILE A 377 1.06 10.59 -12.49
CA ILE A 377 0.71 11.11 -13.82
C ILE A 377 2.01 11.52 -14.50
N ILE A 378 2.20 11.10 -15.75
CA ILE A 378 3.25 11.66 -16.60
C ILE A 378 2.58 12.25 -17.84
N ALA A 379 2.77 13.54 -18.08
CA ALA A 379 2.29 14.20 -19.26
C ALA A 379 3.36 14.20 -20.36
N TYR A 380 3.04 13.63 -21.52
CA TYR A 380 3.92 13.58 -22.67
C TYR A 380 3.44 14.50 -23.78
N ILE A 381 4.38 15.21 -24.39
CA ILE A 381 4.21 15.90 -25.65
C ILE A 381 4.34 14.85 -26.76
N MET A 382 3.29 14.67 -27.55
CA MET A 382 3.28 13.75 -28.70
C MET A 382 3.34 14.59 -29.97
N PRO A 383 4.51 14.79 -30.56
CA PRO A 383 4.65 15.58 -31.79
C PRO A 383 4.01 14.87 -32.99
N PRO A 384 3.71 15.59 -34.09
CA PRO A 384 3.25 14.96 -35.33
C PRO A 384 4.29 13.97 -35.87
N LYS A 385 3.84 13.00 -36.70
CA LYS A 385 4.68 11.90 -37.17
C LYS A 385 5.88 12.33 -38.02
N ASP A 386 5.73 13.44 -38.72
CA ASP A 386 6.74 14.04 -39.58
C ASP A 386 7.66 15.05 -38.83
N TYR A 387 7.36 15.34 -37.58
CA TYR A 387 8.22 16.19 -36.75
C TYR A 387 9.61 15.57 -36.60
N ARG A 388 10.61 16.37 -36.87
CA ARG A 388 12.01 16.03 -36.61
C ARG A 388 12.54 17.02 -35.60
N ASP A 389 13.03 16.53 -34.47
CA ASP A 389 13.73 17.35 -33.51
C ASP A 389 15.05 17.84 -34.16
N PRO A 390 15.32 19.16 -34.27
CA PRO A 390 16.53 19.68 -34.87
C PRO A 390 17.84 19.17 -34.24
N GLU A 391 17.77 18.73 -32.99
CA GLU A 391 18.92 18.16 -32.26
C GLU A 391 18.93 16.63 -32.22
N GLU A 392 17.99 15.97 -32.88
CA GLU A 392 17.99 14.52 -32.98
C GLU A 392 19.24 14.08 -33.75
N LEU A 393 20.01 13.18 -33.14
CA LEU A 393 21.19 12.64 -33.81
C LEU A 393 20.80 12.02 -35.15
N SER A 394 21.51 12.38 -36.21
CA SER A 394 21.26 11.76 -37.51
C SER A 394 21.50 10.24 -37.41
N PRO A 395 20.86 9.44 -38.27
CA PRO A 395 21.13 7.99 -38.36
C PRO A 395 22.63 7.66 -38.44
N GLU A 396 23.40 8.50 -39.07
CA GLU A 396 24.86 8.36 -39.19
C GLU A 396 25.56 8.62 -37.88
N GLN A 397 25.17 9.66 -37.15
CA GLN A 397 25.69 9.95 -35.81
C GLN A 397 25.35 8.84 -34.82
N ILE A 398 24.12 8.32 -34.85
CA ILE A 398 23.68 7.16 -34.05
C ILE A 398 24.54 5.94 -34.40
N GLN A 399 24.76 5.68 -35.68
CA GLN A 399 25.57 4.55 -36.14
C GLN A 399 27.04 4.70 -35.72
N ARG A 400 27.57 5.93 -35.73
CA ARG A 400 28.93 6.25 -35.24
C ARG A 400 29.06 5.98 -33.74
N LEU A 401 28.09 6.40 -32.95
CA LEU A 401 28.06 6.13 -31.52
C LEU A 401 27.92 4.62 -31.23
N ARG A 402 27.09 3.89 -32.00
CA ARG A 402 26.98 2.42 -31.90
C ARG A 402 28.29 1.71 -32.20
N ARG A 403 29.09 2.20 -33.17
CA ARG A 403 30.41 1.66 -33.45
C ARG A 403 31.42 1.97 -32.35
N GLN A 404 31.32 3.14 -31.75
CA GLN A 404 32.24 3.61 -30.71
C GLN A 404 31.98 2.94 -29.35
N PHE A 405 30.72 2.72 -28.98
CA PHE A 405 30.34 2.19 -27.68
C PHE A 405 29.76 0.75 -27.71
N GLY A 406 29.85 0.08 -28.88
CA GLY A 406 29.34 -1.27 -29.09
C GLY A 406 27.82 -1.33 -29.30
N GLN A 407 27.37 -2.33 -30.04
CA GLN A 407 25.93 -2.62 -30.13
C GLN A 407 25.47 -3.23 -28.81
N PRO A 408 24.29 -2.85 -28.28
CA PRO A 408 23.67 -3.65 -27.25
C PRO A 408 23.46 -5.05 -27.82
N SER A 409 24.03 -6.07 -27.20
CA SER A 409 23.85 -7.46 -27.60
C SER A 409 22.36 -7.79 -27.61
N ASN A 410 21.86 -8.16 -28.78
CA ASN A 410 20.47 -8.59 -28.95
C ASN A 410 20.31 -9.94 -28.21
N PRO A 411 19.49 -10.05 -27.14
CA PRO A 411 19.37 -11.30 -26.40
C PRO A 411 18.61 -12.40 -27.14
N GLY A 412 18.24 -12.18 -28.42
CA GLY A 412 17.47 -13.08 -29.27
C GLY A 412 18.21 -13.68 -30.47
N GLY A 413 19.53 -13.47 -30.62
CA GLY A 413 20.31 -14.09 -31.69
C GLY A 413 20.56 -15.58 -31.40
N GLN A 414 19.87 -16.46 -32.11
CA GLN A 414 20.14 -17.90 -32.12
C GLN A 414 21.58 -18.14 -32.57
N ASN A 415 22.44 -18.51 -31.61
CA ASN A 415 23.71 -19.14 -31.94
C ASN A 415 23.53 -20.65 -31.79
N GLN A 416 23.32 -21.31 -32.96
CA GLN A 416 23.46 -22.77 -33.05
C GLN A 416 24.97 -23.05 -32.98
N ASN A 417 25.47 -23.49 -31.86
CA ASN A 417 26.56 -24.44 -31.77
C ASN A 417 26.67 -25.07 -30.37
N ASN A 418 26.62 -26.36 -30.41
CA ASN A 418 26.77 -27.41 -29.43
C ASN A 418 27.68 -27.15 -28.21
N GLY A 419 27.19 -27.47 -27.02
CA GLY A 419 27.99 -27.62 -25.81
C GLY A 419 27.09 -27.80 -24.59
N GLU A 420 26.99 -29.01 -24.08
CA GLU A 420 26.34 -29.36 -22.83
C GLU A 420 26.86 -28.51 -21.67
N ALA A 421 25.98 -27.73 -21.04
CA ALA A 421 26.26 -27.19 -19.71
C ALA A 421 24.94 -26.93 -18.97
N SER A 422 24.75 -27.72 -17.94
CA SER A 422 23.95 -27.57 -16.71
C SER A 422 22.70 -26.67 -16.77
N ARG A 423 21.55 -27.33 -16.76
CA ARG A 423 20.26 -26.76 -16.39
C ARG A 423 20.30 -26.26 -14.94
N ARG A 424 20.51 -24.97 -14.74
CA ARG A 424 20.07 -24.29 -13.54
C ARG A 424 18.73 -23.63 -13.86
N SER A 425 17.71 -24.02 -13.11
CA SER A 425 16.35 -23.54 -13.19
C SER A 425 16.31 -22.03 -12.99
N ALA A 426 15.86 -21.29 -14.00
CA ALA A 426 15.53 -19.87 -13.89
C ALA A 426 14.30 -19.72 -12.97
N PRO A 427 14.25 -18.65 -12.14
CA PRO A 427 13.07 -18.37 -11.33
C PRO A 427 11.87 -18.02 -12.22
N PRO A 428 10.64 -18.28 -11.79
CA PRO A 428 9.43 -18.10 -12.60
C PRO A 428 9.25 -16.65 -13.02
N GLY A 429 9.11 -16.45 -14.34
CA GLY A 429 9.17 -15.20 -15.04
C GLY A 429 8.08 -14.17 -14.72
N GLY A 430 8.35 -13.28 -13.78
CA GLY A 430 7.56 -12.06 -13.59
C GLY A 430 8.00 -10.89 -14.48
N TRP A 431 9.26 -10.84 -14.92
CA TRP A 431 9.86 -9.65 -15.55
C TRP A 431 9.89 -9.65 -17.08
N VAL A 432 9.79 -10.81 -17.72
CA VAL A 432 9.71 -10.90 -19.20
C VAL A 432 8.44 -10.24 -19.73
N ASN A 433 7.38 -10.16 -18.92
CA ASN A 433 6.14 -9.49 -19.30
C ASN A 433 6.20 -7.96 -19.20
N LEU A 434 7.08 -7.39 -18.36
CA LEU A 434 7.28 -5.93 -18.30
C LEU A 434 7.93 -5.41 -19.58
N ALA A 435 8.97 -6.08 -20.07
CA ALA A 435 9.62 -5.70 -21.33
C ALA A 435 8.65 -5.79 -22.52
N ARG A 436 7.77 -6.81 -22.56
CA ARG A 436 6.71 -6.91 -23.57
C ARG A 436 5.61 -5.84 -23.46
N ALA A 437 5.34 -5.33 -22.25
CA ALA A 437 4.39 -4.26 -22.06
C ALA A 437 4.85 -2.91 -22.65
N PHE A 438 6.14 -2.76 -22.90
CA PHE A 438 6.77 -1.56 -23.49
C PHE A 438 7.06 -1.67 -24.98
N LEU A 439 6.86 -2.83 -25.61
CA LEU A 439 7.02 -2.95 -27.07
C LEU A 439 5.83 -2.32 -27.80
N PRO A 440 6.05 -1.50 -28.84
CA PRO A 440 4.97 -0.86 -29.55
C PRO A 440 4.13 -1.89 -30.31
N ASN A 441 2.82 -1.85 -30.12
CA ASN A 441 1.90 -2.51 -31.03
C ASN A 441 1.77 -1.63 -32.29
N THR A 442 2.54 -1.94 -33.32
CA THR A 442 2.61 -1.17 -34.58
C THR A 442 1.31 -1.14 -35.34
N ASN A 443 0.35 -2.02 -35.03
CA ASN A 443 -0.95 -2.13 -35.71
C ASN A 443 -2.13 -1.51 -34.92
N ALA A 444 -1.88 -0.91 -33.75
CA ALA A 444 -2.95 -0.28 -32.97
C ALA A 444 -3.38 1.07 -33.56
N PRO A 445 -4.69 1.44 -33.44
CA PRO A 445 -5.16 2.78 -33.76
C PRO A 445 -4.38 3.84 -32.97
N MET A 446 -4.31 5.07 -33.49
CA MET A 446 -3.51 6.18 -32.95
C MET A 446 -3.77 6.44 -31.46
N GLN A 447 -5.01 6.20 -30.98
CA GLN A 447 -5.41 6.32 -29.56
C GLN A 447 -4.81 5.27 -28.61
N GLN A 448 -4.16 4.21 -29.14
CA GLN A 448 -3.57 3.11 -28.35
C GLN A 448 -2.04 3.00 -28.53
N ARG A 449 -1.42 3.93 -29.24
CA ARG A 449 0.04 3.90 -29.39
C ARG A 449 0.71 4.29 -28.08
N ARG A 450 1.37 3.32 -27.47
CA ARG A 450 2.23 3.54 -26.31
C ARG A 450 3.51 4.25 -26.74
N PRO A 451 4.02 5.22 -25.99
CA PRO A 451 5.36 5.75 -26.23
C PRO A 451 6.37 4.60 -26.29
N THR A 452 7.25 4.61 -27.26
CA THR A 452 8.35 3.64 -27.33
C THR A 452 9.36 3.90 -26.22
N LEU A 453 10.15 2.90 -25.81
CA LEU A 453 11.25 3.11 -24.86
C LEU A 453 12.21 4.21 -25.33
N ASP A 454 12.41 4.36 -26.64
CA ASP A 454 13.19 5.43 -27.25
C ASP A 454 12.49 6.80 -27.15
N GLY A 455 11.16 6.83 -26.96
CA GLY A 455 10.34 8.04 -26.75
C GLY A 455 9.97 8.30 -25.29
N ILE A 456 10.14 7.33 -24.39
CA ILE A 456 9.94 7.53 -22.94
C ILE A 456 11.04 8.47 -22.44
N GLY A 457 10.66 9.70 -22.11
CA GLY A 457 11.56 10.73 -21.61
C GLY A 457 11.93 11.81 -22.62
N GLN A 458 11.78 11.59 -23.93
CA GLN A 458 12.02 12.66 -24.89
C GLN A 458 10.83 13.60 -25.07
N GLY A 459 9.69 13.32 -24.60
CA GLY A 459 8.52 14.20 -24.66
C GLY A 459 7.91 14.49 -23.30
N MET A 460 8.58 14.18 -22.20
CA MET A 460 8.01 14.42 -20.89
C MET A 460 7.92 15.91 -20.59
N LEU A 461 6.69 16.42 -20.48
CA LEU A 461 6.41 17.80 -20.13
C LEU A 461 6.49 18.00 -18.62
N VAL A 462 5.67 17.30 -17.87
CA VAL A 462 5.64 17.34 -16.41
C VAL A 462 5.19 15.98 -15.86
N ALA A 463 5.59 15.66 -14.66
CA ALA A 463 5.09 14.51 -13.92
C ALA A 463 4.50 14.94 -12.57
N TYR A 464 3.64 14.08 -12.04
CA TYR A 464 3.13 14.13 -10.67
C TYR A 464 3.36 12.78 -10.02
N ALA A 465 3.94 12.82 -8.84
CA ALA A 465 3.84 11.75 -7.85
C ALA A 465 3.47 12.39 -6.51
N PRO A 466 2.89 11.63 -5.56
CA PRO A 466 2.47 12.18 -4.28
C PRO A 466 3.60 12.95 -3.58
N GLY A 467 3.30 14.21 -3.25
CA GLY A 467 4.26 15.13 -2.65
C GLY A 467 5.19 15.85 -3.63
N ASP A 468 5.12 15.61 -4.95
CA ASP A 468 5.92 16.36 -5.93
C ASP A 468 5.52 17.83 -6.02
N GLN A 469 6.52 18.66 -6.37
CA GLN A 469 6.30 20.05 -6.69
C GLN A 469 5.97 20.18 -8.18
N PRO A 470 5.20 21.18 -8.59
CA PRO A 470 4.96 21.48 -9.99
C PRO A 470 6.27 21.88 -10.68
N MET A 471 6.33 21.71 -11.99
CA MET A 471 7.44 22.22 -12.79
C MET A 471 7.29 23.75 -12.92
N VAL A 472 8.27 24.49 -12.42
CA VAL A 472 8.44 25.92 -12.67
C VAL A 472 9.87 26.12 -13.13
N LEU A 473 10.05 26.56 -14.36
CA LEU A 473 11.38 26.75 -14.94
C LEU A 473 11.95 28.12 -14.56
N PRO A 474 13.29 28.27 -14.55
CA PRO A 474 13.93 29.55 -14.32
C PRO A 474 13.47 30.63 -15.34
N PRO A 475 13.52 31.91 -14.98
CA PRO A 475 13.17 32.98 -15.91
C PRO A 475 13.91 32.89 -17.24
N GLY A 476 13.21 33.02 -18.34
CA GLY A 476 13.74 32.91 -19.69
C GLY A 476 13.99 31.48 -20.19
N ALA A 477 13.60 30.47 -19.42
CA ALA A 477 13.65 29.06 -19.83
C ALA A 477 12.23 28.50 -20.04
N ALA A 478 12.02 27.70 -21.09
CA ALA A 478 10.74 27.04 -21.35
C ALA A 478 10.93 25.70 -22.09
N LYS A 479 9.92 24.84 -21.99
CA LYS A 479 9.80 23.63 -22.82
C LYS A 479 8.95 23.93 -24.04
N LYS A 480 9.37 23.46 -25.21
CA LYS A 480 8.65 23.63 -26.45
C LYS A 480 7.57 22.54 -26.62
N ILE A 481 6.37 22.95 -26.98
CA ILE A 481 5.34 22.08 -27.56
C ILE A 481 5.26 22.45 -29.04
N PRO A 482 5.77 21.61 -29.95
CA PRO A 482 5.72 21.88 -31.37
C PRO A 482 4.29 21.95 -31.90
N LYS A 483 4.06 22.79 -32.91
CA LYS A 483 2.82 22.80 -33.70
C LYS A 483 2.45 21.38 -34.16
N GLY A 484 1.17 21.03 -34.12
CA GLY A 484 0.67 19.71 -34.49
C GLY A 484 0.81 18.65 -33.38
N SER A 485 1.38 19.01 -32.23
CA SER A 485 1.49 18.12 -31.08
C SER A 485 0.17 17.94 -30.33
N THR A 486 0.03 16.82 -29.61
CA THR A 486 -1.02 16.57 -28.61
C THR A 486 -0.37 16.25 -27.26
N ILE A 487 -1.15 16.37 -26.20
CA ILE A 487 -0.70 15.93 -24.85
C ILE A 487 -1.37 14.60 -24.51
N VAL A 488 -0.55 13.65 -24.02
CA VAL A 488 -1.02 12.36 -23.55
C VAL A 488 -0.60 12.18 -22.10
N LEU A 489 -1.58 11.91 -21.24
CA LEU A 489 -1.33 11.54 -19.85
C LEU A 489 -1.12 10.03 -19.74
N GLN A 490 0.00 9.61 -19.19
CA GLN A 490 0.18 8.26 -18.67
C GLN A 490 -0.31 8.25 -17.23
N MET A 491 -1.35 7.48 -16.98
CA MET A 491 -1.99 7.37 -15.68
C MET A 491 -1.66 6.03 -15.03
N HIS A 492 -1.22 6.09 -13.78
CA HIS A 492 -1.09 4.90 -12.93
C HIS A 492 -1.95 5.04 -11.69
N TYR A 493 -2.80 4.04 -11.46
CA TYR A 493 -3.74 4.02 -10.34
C TYR A 493 -3.39 2.93 -9.34
N THR A 494 -3.57 3.23 -8.05
CA THR A 494 -3.43 2.25 -6.97
C THR A 494 -4.74 2.14 -6.20
N PRO A 495 -5.50 1.05 -6.39
CA PRO A 495 -6.70 0.78 -5.59
C PRO A 495 -6.39 0.69 -4.10
N ASN A 496 -7.29 1.27 -3.29
CA ASN A 496 -7.13 1.39 -1.84
C ASN A 496 -8.18 0.63 -1.02
N GLY A 497 -8.91 -0.30 -1.65
CA GLY A 497 -10.00 -1.07 -1.03
C GLY A 497 -11.39 -0.52 -1.33
N LYS A 498 -11.48 0.67 -1.99
CA LYS A 498 -12.72 1.31 -2.42
C LYS A 498 -12.71 1.48 -3.93
N ALA A 499 -13.87 1.24 -4.57
CA ALA A 499 -14.04 1.65 -5.95
C ALA A 499 -14.16 3.18 -6.01
N GLY A 500 -13.57 3.79 -7.02
CA GLY A 500 -13.62 5.23 -7.21
C GLY A 500 -13.52 5.63 -8.67
N GLU A 501 -13.51 6.92 -8.89
CA GLU A 501 -13.40 7.53 -10.23
C GLU A 501 -12.35 8.63 -10.20
N ASP A 502 -11.72 8.87 -11.35
CA ASP A 502 -10.76 9.95 -11.54
C ASP A 502 -11.02 10.73 -12.82
N ILE A 503 -10.85 12.04 -12.75
CA ILE A 503 -10.66 12.97 -13.86
C ILE A 503 -9.49 13.87 -13.52
N SER A 504 -8.33 13.54 -14.05
CA SER A 504 -7.11 14.32 -13.87
C SER A 504 -6.96 15.41 -14.92
N SER A 505 -6.18 16.42 -14.59
CA SER A 505 -5.94 17.58 -15.43
C SER A 505 -4.48 18.01 -15.40
N ILE A 506 -4.07 18.77 -16.41
CA ILE A 506 -2.78 19.45 -16.46
C ILE A 506 -3.02 20.96 -16.69
N GLY A 507 -2.39 21.78 -15.87
CA GLY A 507 -2.35 23.24 -16.06
C GLY A 507 -1.03 23.65 -16.71
N LEU A 508 -1.10 24.50 -17.70
CA LEU A 508 0.06 25.04 -18.43
C LEU A 508 0.09 26.55 -18.27
N ARG A 509 1.29 27.09 -18.03
CA ARG A 509 1.56 28.51 -18.11
C ARG A 509 2.61 28.74 -19.18
N PHE A 510 2.30 29.63 -20.12
CA PHE A 510 3.13 29.88 -21.27
C PHE A 510 4.05 31.08 -21.06
N ALA A 511 5.24 31.01 -21.63
CA ALA A 511 6.15 32.13 -21.68
C ALA A 511 5.54 33.25 -22.51
N LYS A 512 5.57 34.49 -21.98
CA LYS A 512 5.03 35.70 -22.66
C LYS A 512 5.95 36.23 -23.76
N GLU A 513 7.23 35.85 -23.68
CA GLU A 513 8.26 36.24 -24.63
C GLU A 513 8.98 34.96 -25.12
N THR A 514 9.64 35.06 -26.27
CA THR A 514 10.47 33.96 -26.77
C THR A 514 11.54 33.59 -25.73
N PRO A 515 11.58 32.35 -25.25
CA PRO A 515 12.51 31.95 -24.21
C PRO A 515 13.97 32.02 -24.71
N LYS A 516 14.84 32.39 -23.81
CA LYS A 516 16.29 32.41 -24.07
C LYS A 516 16.88 30.99 -24.09
N TYR A 517 16.27 30.09 -23.33
CA TYR A 517 16.73 28.70 -23.18
C TYR A 517 15.58 27.73 -23.40
N GLU A 518 15.80 26.73 -24.26
CA GLU A 518 14.91 25.58 -24.40
C GLU A 518 15.33 24.51 -23.38
N VAL A 519 14.36 24.05 -22.57
CA VAL A 519 14.55 22.95 -21.63
C VAL A 519 14.02 21.65 -22.22
N ARG A 520 14.85 20.64 -22.26
CA ARG A 520 14.49 19.30 -22.75
C ARG A 520 14.65 18.25 -21.67
N THR A 521 13.73 17.29 -21.63
CA THR A 521 13.83 16.13 -20.76
C THR A 521 14.31 14.94 -21.55
N ARG A 522 15.36 14.27 -21.09
CA ARG A 522 15.84 13.03 -21.67
C ARG A 522 15.91 11.95 -20.60
N ALA A 523 15.41 10.75 -20.93
CA ALA A 523 15.58 9.59 -20.06
C ALA A 523 16.97 9.01 -20.25
N VAL A 524 17.62 8.71 -19.13
CA VAL A 524 18.84 7.91 -19.08
C VAL A 524 18.53 6.68 -18.26
N ALA A 525 18.63 5.51 -18.87
CA ALA A 525 18.35 4.25 -18.21
C ALA A 525 19.48 3.24 -18.47
N ASN A 526 19.86 2.49 -17.44
CA ASN A 526 20.72 1.32 -17.61
C ASN A 526 19.83 0.10 -17.90
N PRO A 527 19.82 -0.46 -19.14
CA PRO A 527 18.99 -1.63 -19.45
C PRO A 527 19.51 -2.94 -18.82
N ARG A 528 20.65 -2.90 -18.13
CA ARG A 528 21.31 -4.05 -17.50
C ARG A 528 21.38 -3.90 -15.99
N PHE A 529 20.40 -3.24 -15.37
CA PHE A 529 20.34 -3.19 -13.92
C PHE A 529 19.85 -4.56 -13.39
N GLU A 530 20.49 -5.00 -12.32
CA GLU A 530 20.06 -6.16 -11.51
C GLU A 530 19.45 -5.62 -10.21
N ILE A 531 18.32 -6.19 -9.78
CA ILE A 531 17.63 -5.86 -8.53
C ILE A 531 17.80 -7.05 -7.58
#